data_d4fd07c786d8d67c6154e8ff383df88c
#
_entry.id   d4fd07c786d8d67c6154e8ff383df88c
#
_cell.length_a   1.000
_cell.length_b   1.000
_cell.length_c   1.000
_cell.angle_alpha   90.00
_cell.angle_beta   90.00
_cell.angle_gamma   90.00
#
_symmetry.space_group_name_H-M   'P 1'
#
loop_
_entity.id
_entity.type
_entity.pdbx_description
1 polymer ?
#
loop_
_entity_poly.entity_id
_entity_poly.type
_entity_poly.pdbx_seq_one_letter_code
_entity_poly.pdbx_strand_id
1 'polypeptide(L)'
;MAAVGGVIYMKNNPKYKEIVRVVKTADARGFYEKIILEKDKLAFTAKSKIKDYKIDYESIRSVGEKIYARLIVNNDDKLNIDTVLDEKDVNVEEVTHSEKLDELLSE
;
A
#
# COMPACT_ATOMS: atom_id res chain seq x y z
N MET A 1 12.87 -6.70 19.93
CA MET A 1 13.72 -6.09 18.89
C MET A 1 13.37 -6.52 17.50
N ALA A 2 12.56 -7.54 17.37
CA ALA A 2 12.17 -8.05 16.06
C ALA A 2 11.50 -6.98 15.19
N ALA A 3 10.71 -6.10 15.78
CA ALA A 3 10.00 -5.08 15.03
C ALA A 3 10.94 -4.07 14.36
N VAL A 4 12.01 -3.71 15.04
CA VAL A 4 12.99 -2.78 14.48
C VAL A 4 13.83 -3.46 13.42
N GLY A 5 14.22 -4.71 13.68
CA GLY A 5 15.00 -5.47 12.73
C GLY A 5 14.25 -5.83 11.46
N GLY A 6 12.91 -5.90 11.53
CA GLY A 6 12.10 -6.33 10.41
C GLY A 6 12.27 -5.50 9.15
N VAL A 7 12.28 -4.17 9.29
CA VAL A 7 12.43 -3.26 8.13
C VAL A 7 13.85 -3.37 7.54
N ILE A 8 14.86 -3.41 8.40
CA ILE A 8 16.24 -3.52 7.97
C ILE A 8 16.46 -4.87 7.27
N TYR A 9 15.91 -5.93 7.83
CA TYR A 9 16.03 -7.25 7.24
C TYR A 9 15.41 -7.34 5.85
N MET A 10 14.32 -6.63 5.60
CA MET A 10 13.71 -6.67 4.27
C MET A 10 14.67 -6.19 3.21
N LYS A 11 15.35 -5.07 3.43
CA LYS A 11 16.32 -4.54 2.46
C LYS A 11 17.50 -5.48 2.24
N ASN A 12 17.90 -6.21 3.28
CA ASN A 12 19.04 -7.13 3.22
C ASN A 12 18.62 -8.56 2.90
N ASN A 13 17.32 -8.82 2.80
CA ASN A 13 16.81 -10.15 2.51
C ASN A 13 17.02 -10.47 1.03
N PRO A 14 17.56 -11.66 0.69
CA PRO A 14 17.71 -12.06 -0.71
C PRO A 14 16.41 -12.04 -1.49
N LYS A 15 15.28 -12.21 -0.81
CA LYS A 15 13.96 -12.16 -1.45
C LYS A 15 13.41 -10.75 -1.62
N TYR A 16 14.09 -9.74 -1.11
CA TYR A 16 13.57 -8.37 -1.14
C TYR A 16 13.25 -7.91 -2.56
N LYS A 17 14.15 -8.15 -3.49
CA LYS A 17 13.95 -7.74 -4.89
C LYS A 17 12.75 -8.44 -5.51
N GLU A 18 12.55 -9.71 -5.17
CA GLU A 18 11.43 -10.48 -5.68
C GLU A 18 10.11 -9.96 -5.11
N ILE A 19 10.10 -9.67 -3.81
CA ILE A 19 8.92 -9.13 -3.14
C ILE A 19 8.55 -7.78 -3.73
N VAL A 20 9.52 -6.90 -3.93
CA VAL A 20 9.29 -5.60 -4.55
C VAL A 20 8.76 -5.78 -5.98
N ARG A 21 9.26 -6.76 -6.71
CA ARG A 21 8.77 -7.05 -8.06
C ARG A 21 7.30 -7.44 -8.05
N VAL A 22 6.88 -8.29 -7.10
CA VAL A 22 5.49 -8.68 -6.96
C VAL A 22 4.62 -7.47 -6.67
N VAL A 23 5.05 -6.60 -5.76
CA VAL A 23 4.32 -5.37 -5.43
C VAL A 23 4.20 -4.47 -6.66
N LYS A 24 5.29 -4.29 -7.40
CA LYS A 24 5.27 -3.45 -8.60
C LYS A 24 4.36 -4.04 -9.69
N THR A 25 4.33 -5.36 -9.81
CA THR A 25 3.45 -6.02 -10.76
C THR A 25 1.99 -5.81 -10.39
N ALA A 26 1.65 -5.97 -9.10
CA ALA A 26 0.31 -5.73 -8.62
C ALA A 26 -0.11 -4.28 -8.85
N ASP A 27 0.80 -3.34 -8.63
CA ASP A 27 0.53 -1.92 -8.87
C ASP A 27 0.28 -1.65 -10.35
N ALA A 28 1.11 -2.21 -11.22
CA ALA A 28 0.95 -2.04 -12.66
C ALA A 28 -0.37 -2.63 -13.18
N ARG A 29 -0.89 -3.65 -12.49
CA ARG A 29 -2.19 -4.24 -12.83
C ARG A 29 -3.37 -3.48 -12.23
N GLY A 30 -3.11 -2.40 -11.50
CA GLY A 30 -4.16 -1.58 -10.92
C GLY A 30 -4.78 -2.11 -9.65
N PHE A 31 -4.18 -3.11 -9.00
CA PHE A 31 -4.76 -3.70 -7.80
C PHE A 31 -4.76 -2.73 -6.63
N TYR A 32 -3.72 -1.90 -6.48
CA TYR A 32 -3.68 -0.87 -5.44
C TYR A 32 -4.61 0.29 -5.77
N GLU A 33 -4.64 0.70 -7.02
CA GLU A 33 -5.55 1.75 -7.47
C GLU A 33 -7.01 1.38 -7.20
N LYS A 34 -7.36 0.11 -7.39
CA LYS A 34 -8.69 -0.40 -7.13
C LYS A 34 -9.12 -0.18 -5.69
N ILE A 35 -8.22 -0.38 -4.73
CA ILE A 35 -8.52 -0.15 -3.31
C ILE A 35 -8.93 1.29 -3.09
N ILE A 36 -8.20 2.22 -3.70
CA ILE A 36 -8.49 3.64 -3.57
C ILE A 36 -9.84 3.99 -4.23
N LEU A 37 -10.11 3.41 -5.39
CA LEU A 37 -11.37 3.64 -6.10
C LEU A 37 -12.57 3.05 -5.34
N GLU A 38 -12.36 2.02 -4.54
CA GLU A 38 -13.42 1.50 -3.67
C GLU A 38 -13.77 2.48 -2.56
N LYS A 39 -12.82 3.30 -2.14
CA LYS A 39 -13.05 4.33 -1.11
C LYS A 39 -13.70 5.57 -1.72
N ASP A 40 -13.30 5.94 -2.92
CA ASP A 40 -13.83 7.11 -3.62
C ASP A 40 -13.80 6.84 -5.11
N LYS A 41 -14.98 6.64 -5.68
CA LYS A 41 -15.12 6.34 -7.11
C LYS A 41 -14.58 7.43 -8.01
N LEU A 42 -14.51 8.66 -7.50
CA LEU A 42 -14.02 9.80 -8.26
C LEU A 42 -12.54 10.06 -8.08
N ALA A 43 -11.84 9.18 -7.33
CA ALA A 43 -10.41 9.34 -7.08
C ALA A 43 -9.67 9.58 -8.40
N PHE A 44 -8.63 10.39 -8.32
CA PHE A 44 -7.77 10.79 -9.46
C PHE A 44 -8.46 11.70 -10.47
N THR A 45 -9.67 12.13 -10.20
CA THR A 45 -10.36 13.12 -11.03
C THR A 45 -10.32 14.49 -10.33
N ALA A 46 -10.66 15.54 -11.08
CA ALA A 46 -10.70 16.90 -10.53
C ALA A 46 -11.72 17.06 -9.42
N LYS A 47 -12.72 16.18 -9.36
CA LYS A 47 -13.79 16.26 -8.36
C LYS A 47 -13.43 15.61 -7.04
N SER A 48 -12.40 14.78 -7.01
CA SER A 48 -11.99 14.06 -5.80
C SER A 48 -10.92 14.82 -5.05
N LYS A 49 -10.88 14.60 -3.74
CA LYS A 49 -9.80 15.09 -2.90
C LYS A 49 -8.57 14.18 -2.99
N ILE A 50 -8.74 12.96 -3.50
CA ILE A 50 -7.63 12.05 -3.76
C ILE A 50 -7.11 12.33 -5.17
N LYS A 51 -5.89 12.83 -5.26
CA LYS A 51 -5.27 13.18 -6.55
C LYS A 51 -4.28 12.13 -7.02
N ASP A 52 -3.54 11.53 -6.12
CA ASP A 52 -2.57 10.50 -6.46
C ASP A 52 -2.28 9.62 -5.26
N TYR A 53 -1.46 8.61 -5.47
CA TYR A 53 -0.96 7.76 -4.41
C TYR A 53 0.42 7.25 -4.80
N LYS A 54 1.13 6.74 -3.82
CA LYS A 54 2.39 6.03 -4.04
C LYS A 54 2.50 4.89 -3.04
N ILE A 55 3.31 3.91 -3.37
CA ILE A 55 3.63 2.82 -2.46
C ILE A 55 4.83 3.23 -1.62
N ASP A 56 4.71 3.13 -0.31
CA ASP A 56 5.83 3.35 0.58
C ASP A 56 6.67 2.09 0.62
N TYR A 57 7.71 2.03 -0.22
CA TYR A 57 8.57 0.85 -0.32
C TYR A 57 9.33 0.57 0.96
N GLU A 58 9.52 1.57 1.83
CA GLU A 58 10.14 1.36 3.14
C GLU A 58 9.24 0.57 4.08
N SER A 59 7.93 0.57 3.84
CA SER A 59 6.97 -0.13 4.68
C SER A 59 6.80 -1.60 4.32
N ILE A 60 7.31 -2.02 3.17
CA ILE A 60 7.09 -3.38 2.66
C ILE A 60 7.73 -4.41 3.60
N ARG A 61 6.94 -5.40 4.00
CA ARG A 61 7.43 -6.51 4.79
C ARG A 61 6.70 -7.78 4.39
N SER A 62 7.34 -8.91 4.58
CA SER A 62 6.80 -10.23 4.27
C SER A 62 6.62 -11.02 5.54
N VAL A 63 5.44 -11.62 5.71
CA VAL A 63 5.14 -12.52 6.83
C VAL A 63 4.52 -13.78 6.24
N GLY A 64 5.30 -14.86 6.21
CA GLY A 64 4.88 -16.06 5.50
C GLY A 64 4.71 -15.79 4.03
N GLU A 65 3.53 -16.04 3.50
CA GLU A 65 3.20 -15.79 2.09
C GLU A 65 2.50 -14.44 1.89
N LYS A 66 2.39 -13.65 2.94
CA LYS A 66 1.71 -12.36 2.88
C LYS A 66 2.73 -11.22 2.78
N ILE A 67 2.44 -10.27 1.91
CA ILE A 67 3.25 -9.08 1.71
C ILE A 67 2.44 -7.87 2.13
N TYR A 68 2.96 -7.12 3.10
CA TYR A 68 2.30 -5.92 3.60
C TYR A 68 2.97 -4.69 3.00
N ALA A 69 2.17 -3.74 2.56
CA ALA A 69 2.67 -2.49 2.01
C ALA A 69 1.71 -1.36 2.34
N ARG A 70 2.24 -0.18 2.58
CA ARG A 70 1.44 1.03 2.87
C ARG A 70 1.36 1.91 1.64
N LEU A 71 0.16 2.38 1.35
CA LEU A 71 -0.08 3.38 0.32
C LEU A 71 -0.12 4.76 0.98
N ILE A 72 0.52 5.74 0.35
CA ILE A 72 0.51 7.13 0.79
C ILE A 72 -0.32 7.92 -0.23
N VAL A 73 -1.36 8.58 0.24
CA VAL A 73 -2.28 9.34 -0.60
C VAL A 73 -1.84 10.80 -0.64
N ASN A 74 -1.87 11.41 -1.82
CA ASN A 74 -1.58 12.83 -2.03
C ASN A 74 -0.19 13.25 -1.50
N ASN A 75 0.75 12.30 -1.49
CA ASN A 75 2.10 12.54 -0.98
C ASN A 75 2.12 13.04 0.48
N ASP A 76 1.09 12.69 1.24
CA ASP A 76 0.94 13.08 2.65
C ASP A 76 0.93 11.81 3.50
N ASP A 77 1.97 11.60 4.30
CA ASP A 77 2.13 10.38 5.09
C ASP A 77 1.04 10.19 6.16
N LYS A 78 0.25 11.23 6.44
CA LYS A 78 -0.89 11.13 7.35
C LYS A 78 -2.11 10.53 6.66
N LEU A 79 -2.10 10.48 5.33
CA LEU A 79 -3.17 9.91 4.52
C LEU A 79 -2.68 8.57 3.99
N ASN A 80 -2.97 7.50 4.72
CA ASN A 80 -2.41 6.21 4.34
C ASN A 80 -3.41 5.07 4.43
N ILE A 81 -3.11 4.02 3.68
CA ILE A 81 -3.88 2.78 3.63
C ILE A 81 -2.89 1.63 3.74
N ASP A 82 -3.06 0.80 4.76
CA ASP A 82 -2.25 -0.40 4.90
C ASP A 82 -2.92 -1.54 4.16
N THR A 83 -2.15 -2.25 3.34
CA THR A 83 -2.65 -3.31 2.49
C THR A 83 -1.91 -4.61 2.74
N VAL A 84 -2.54 -5.71 2.32
CA VAL A 84 -1.93 -7.03 2.31
C VAL A 84 -2.12 -7.66 0.94
N LEU A 85 -1.08 -8.34 0.48
CA LEU A 85 -1.05 -9.03 -0.81
C LEU A 85 -0.64 -10.47 -0.56
N ASP A 86 -1.40 -11.42 -1.10
CA ASP A 86 -1.02 -12.82 -1.05
C ASP A 86 -0.05 -13.09 -2.20
N GLU A 87 1.12 -13.64 -1.89
CA GLU A 87 2.16 -13.86 -2.88
C GLU A 87 1.76 -14.87 -3.96
N LYS A 88 0.95 -15.86 -3.60
CA LYS A 88 0.51 -16.88 -4.55
C LYS A 88 -0.72 -16.46 -5.33
N ASP A 89 -1.70 -15.90 -4.64
CA ASP A 89 -2.96 -15.47 -5.24
C ASP A 89 -2.95 -13.96 -5.27
N VAL A 90 -2.30 -13.41 -6.28
CA VAL A 90 -2.03 -11.97 -6.37
C VAL A 90 -3.32 -11.18 -6.30
N ASN A 91 -3.71 -10.80 -5.09
CA ASN A 91 -4.91 -10.03 -4.81
C ASN A 91 -4.59 -9.12 -3.64
N VAL A 92 -4.90 -7.85 -3.77
CA VAL A 92 -4.58 -6.86 -2.74
C VAL A 92 -5.83 -6.49 -1.98
N GLU A 93 -5.74 -6.52 -0.65
CA GLU A 93 -6.84 -6.15 0.23
C GLU A 93 -6.38 -5.07 1.21
N GLU A 94 -7.32 -4.25 1.64
CA GLU A 94 -7.05 -3.28 2.68
C GLU A 94 -7.02 -3.97 4.04
N VAL A 95 -6.05 -3.61 4.87
CA VAL A 95 -6.00 -4.03 6.27
C VAL A 95 -6.61 -2.94 7.14
N THR A 96 -6.12 -1.71 6.97
CA THR A 96 -6.62 -0.54 7.71
C THR A 96 -6.24 0.73 6.96
N HIS A 97 -6.76 1.86 7.40
CA HIS A 97 -6.41 3.16 6.85
C HIS A 97 -6.42 4.22 7.96
N SER A 98 -5.80 5.37 7.70
CA SER A 98 -5.69 6.42 8.70
C SER A 98 -7.00 7.18 8.88
N GLU A 99 -7.21 7.69 10.10
CA GLU A 99 -8.38 8.53 10.39
C GLU A 99 -8.36 9.82 9.57
N LYS A 100 -7.17 10.34 9.29
CA LYS A 100 -7.03 11.55 8.47
C LYS A 100 -7.57 11.35 7.07
N LEU A 101 -7.45 10.14 6.53
CA LEU A 101 -8.03 9.82 5.23
C LEU A 101 -9.55 9.87 5.30
N ASP A 102 -10.14 9.29 6.36
CA ASP A 102 -11.59 9.35 6.57
C ASP A 102 -12.07 10.80 6.69
N GLU A 103 -11.34 11.63 7.44
CA GLU A 103 -11.67 13.05 7.58
C GLU A 103 -11.65 13.77 6.24
N LEU A 104 -10.64 13.48 5.42
CA LEU A 104 -10.52 14.07 4.08
C LEU A 104 -11.73 13.71 3.22
N LEU A 105 -12.09 12.43 3.21
CA LEU A 105 -13.16 11.95 2.35
C LEU A 105 -14.57 12.35 2.81
N SER A 106 -14.72 12.72 4.09
CA SER A 106 -16.01 13.13 4.64
C SER A 106 -16.27 14.63 4.56
N GLU A 107 -15.31 15.40 4.10
CA GLU A 107 -15.48 16.85 3.95
C GLU A 107 -16.40 17.25 2.79
#